data_97f2bb92c7921d8358b07bad4fba4e38
#
_entry.id   97f2bb92c7921d8358b07bad4fba4e38
#
_cell.length_a   1.000
_cell.length_b   1.000
_cell.length_c   1.000
_cell.angle_alpha   90.00
_cell.angle_beta   90.00
_cell.angle_gamma   90.00
#
_symmetry.space_group_name_H-M   'P 1'
#
loop_
_entity.id
_entity.type
_entity.pdbx_description
1 polymer ?
#
loop_
_entity_poly.entity_id
_entity_poly.type
_entity_poly.pdbx_seq_one_letter_code
_entity_poly.pdbx_strand_id
1 'polypeptide(L)'
;MPKLRKQSRLLHNQIHPNMTETKNWLHSIEGWSLFSTLIVFGEWEKGSFLTVFYFNMLKYQRKCVIIITIIHWCQARGDFPLAFRNEGEEIIMNYNISLIPGDGIGPEIVAEAKKVLDKICEKYGHTFSYSEVLLGGASIDVHGVPLTDEAIATAKASDAVLMGSIGGDAKTSPWYKLEPSKRPEAGLLAIRKALNLFANLRPAYLYNELRAACPLRDEIIGDGFDMIIVRELTGGLYFGERKTVEENGVKKAIDTLSYNENEIRRIAIKAFDIAMKRRKKVTSVDKANVLDSSRLWRKVVEEVAKDYPEVTLEHMLVDNCAMQLVRDPKQFDVILTENMFGDILSDEASMVTGSIGMLSSASLNETKFGLYEPSHGSAPDIAGQNKANPIATILSAAMMLRFSLDLDEEANAVEAAVQKVLTAGYRTGDIMSEGCTLVGTKEMGDLIAKEI
;
A
#
# COMPACT_ATOMS: atom_id res chain seq x y z
N MET A 1 -27.33 -38.21 15.42
CA MET A 1 -28.57 -37.69 14.81
C MET A 1 -29.61 -37.13 15.80
N PRO A 2 -29.88 -37.64 17.02
CA PRO A 2 -30.87 -37.02 17.91
C PRO A 2 -30.48 -35.64 18.45
N LYS A 3 -29.19 -35.34 18.64
CA LYS A 3 -28.72 -34.05 19.11
C LYS A 3 -28.84 -32.89 18.09
N LEU A 4 -28.70 -33.17 16.83
CA LEU A 4 -28.88 -32.19 15.74
C LEU A 4 -30.36 -31.76 15.58
N ARG A 5 -31.31 -32.67 15.78
CA ARG A 5 -32.75 -32.30 15.80
C ARG A 5 -33.14 -31.41 16.99
N LYS A 6 -32.44 -31.54 18.11
CA LYS A 6 -32.71 -30.70 19.31
C LYS A 6 -32.13 -29.30 19.16
N GLN A 7 -31.00 -29.16 18.45
CA GLN A 7 -30.41 -27.84 18.14
C GLN A 7 -31.16 -27.10 17.03
N SER A 8 -31.69 -27.81 16.02
CA SER A 8 -32.54 -27.19 15.00
C SER A 8 -33.86 -26.65 15.59
N ARG A 9 -34.43 -27.31 16.62
CA ARG A 9 -35.63 -26.84 17.33
C ARG A 9 -35.32 -25.64 18.26
N LEU A 10 -34.12 -25.53 18.82
CA LEU A 10 -33.71 -24.37 19.61
C LEU A 10 -33.46 -23.13 18.72
N LEU A 11 -32.91 -23.34 17.52
CA LEU A 11 -32.79 -22.26 16.53
C LEU A 11 -34.15 -21.80 15.99
N HIS A 12 -35.10 -22.73 15.82
CA HIS A 12 -36.46 -22.40 15.33
C HIS A 12 -37.25 -21.53 16.33
N ASN A 13 -37.00 -21.62 17.61
CA ASN A 13 -37.67 -20.82 18.65
C ASN A 13 -37.00 -19.46 18.94
N GLN A 14 -35.85 -19.16 18.32
CA GLN A 14 -35.17 -17.86 18.43
C GLN A 14 -35.35 -16.97 17.19
N ILE A 15 -36.02 -17.48 16.14
CA ILE A 15 -36.32 -16.75 14.93
C ILE A 15 -37.73 -16.19 15.03
N HIS A 16 -37.89 -14.89 14.79
CA HIS A 16 -39.11 -14.08 14.97
C HIS A 16 -40.36 -14.69 14.31
N PRO A 17 -41.58 -14.48 14.87
CA PRO A 17 -42.84 -15.19 14.53
C PRO A 17 -43.45 -14.90 13.14
N ASN A 18 -42.84 -14.09 12.28
CA ASN A 18 -43.41 -13.71 10.98
C ASN A 18 -42.71 -14.33 9.75
N MET A 19 -42.17 -15.55 9.87
CA MET A 19 -41.56 -16.26 8.74
C MET A 19 -42.53 -17.25 8.09
N THR A 20 -42.84 -17.07 6.81
CA THR A 20 -43.89 -17.81 6.12
C THR A 20 -43.47 -19.01 5.31
N GLU A 21 -42.21 -19.27 4.97
CA GLU A 21 -41.79 -20.55 4.33
C GLU A 21 -40.32 -20.90 4.54
N THR A 22 -40.05 -22.14 4.99
CA THR A 22 -38.74 -22.77 5.00
C THR A 22 -38.74 -24.00 4.10
N LYS A 23 -37.87 -24.07 3.08
CA LYS A 23 -37.59 -25.28 2.30
C LYS A 23 -36.21 -25.83 2.67
N ASN A 24 -36.18 -27.04 3.25
CA ASN A 24 -34.99 -27.80 3.55
C ASN A 24 -34.64 -28.72 2.37
N TRP A 25 -33.44 -28.59 1.81
CA TRP A 25 -32.84 -29.57 0.91
C TRP A 25 -31.63 -30.20 1.58
N LEU A 26 -31.72 -31.48 1.92
CA LEU A 26 -30.60 -32.30 2.41
C LEU A 26 -30.22 -33.26 1.30
N HIS A 27 -29.05 -33.14 0.71
CA HIS A 27 -28.42 -34.17 -0.09
C HIS A 27 -27.18 -34.68 0.66
N SER A 28 -27.19 -35.99 0.96
CA SER A 28 -26.04 -36.73 1.47
C SER A 28 -25.28 -37.31 0.29
N ILE A 29 -24.02 -37.01 0.13
CA ILE A 29 -23.08 -37.70 -0.74
C ILE A 29 -22.05 -38.38 0.18
N GLU A 30 -21.89 -39.68 0.00
CA GLU A 30 -20.87 -40.47 0.69
C GLU A 30 -19.49 -40.06 0.22
N GLY A 31 -18.66 -39.63 1.16
CA GLY A 31 -17.25 -39.30 0.95
C GLY A 31 -16.95 -37.78 0.90
N TRP A 32 -16.54 -37.20 2.05
CA TRP A 32 -15.75 -36.00 2.16
C TRP A 32 -16.40 -34.63 1.81
N SER A 33 -16.89 -33.99 2.81
CA SER A 33 -17.47 -32.65 2.95
C SER A 33 -18.97 -32.52 2.78
N LEU A 34 -19.66 -32.27 3.89
CA LEU A 34 -21.07 -31.89 3.92
C LEU A 34 -21.19 -30.38 3.76
N PHE A 35 -21.69 -29.93 2.61
CA PHE A 35 -22.17 -28.55 2.44
C PHE A 35 -23.68 -28.54 2.67
N SER A 36 -24.18 -27.71 3.55
CA SER A 36 -25.61 -27.47 3.73
C SER A 36 -25.89 -25.98 3.55
N THR A 37 -26.73 -25.66 2.59
CA THR A 37 -27.21 -24.27 2.38
C THR A 37 -28.64 -24.20 2.89
N LEU A 38 -28.91 -23.31 3.85
CA LEU A 38 -30.25 -22.96 4.30
C LEU A 38 -30.59 -21.58 3.72
N ILE A 39 -31.60 -21.54 2.87
CA ILE A 39 -32.10 -20.28 2.28
C ILE A 39 -33.39 -19.91 3.00
N VAL A 40 -33.43 -18.72 3.58
CA VAL A 40 -34.60 -18.17 4.27
C VAL A 40 -35.09 -16.93 3.56
N PHE A 41 -36.33 -16.94 3.09
CA PHE A 41 -37.01 -15.78 2.52
C PHE A 41 -37.89 -15.14 3.58
N GLY A 42 -37.86 -13.82 3.66
CA GLY A 42 -38.74 -13.06 4.54
C GLY A 42 -39.21 -11.76 3.90
N GLU A 43 -40.43 -11.33 4.23
CA GLU A 43 -40.95 -10.02 3.85
C GLU A 43 -41.06 -9.15 5.10
N TRP A 44 -40.58 -7.91 5.00
CA TRP A 44 -40.78 -6.91 6.03
C TRP A 44 -41.46 -5.69 5.42
N GLU A 45 -42.12 -4.87 6.24
CA GLU A 45 -43.01 -3.76 5.82
C GLU A 45 -42.46 -2.75 4.78
N LYS A 46 -41.24 -2.91 4.30
CA LYS A 46 -40.59 -2.06 3.28
C LYS A 46 -39.76 -2.82 2.21
N GLY A 47 -39.94 -4.11 2.04
CA GLY A 47 -39.23 -4.86 0.99
C GLY A 47 -38.88 -6.30 1.36
N SER A 48 -38.61 -7.11 0.33
CA SER A 48 -38.20 -8.51 0.50
C SER A 48 -36.71 -8.59 0.82
N PHE A 49 -36.32 -9.45 1.76
CA PHE A 49 -34.92 -9.76 2.00
C PHE A 49 -34.63 -11.25 1.81
N LEU A 50 -33.42 -11.54 1.36
CA LEU A 50 -32.90 -12.90 1.23
C LEU A 50 -31.75 -13.07 2.24
N THR A 51 -31.88 -14.04 3.15
CA THR A 51 -30.79 -14.42 4.03
C THR A 51 -30.32 -15.82 3.67
N VAL A 52 -29.07 -15.95 3.27
CA VAL A 52 -28.45 -17.21 2.90
C VAL A 52 -27.47 -17.62 4.00
N PHE A 53 -27.69 -18.80 4.58
CA PHE A 53 -26.78 -19.38 5.58
C PHE A 53 -25.91 -20.43 4.89
N TYR A 54 -24.61 -20.25 4.90
CA TYR A 54 -23.65 -21.25 4.49
C TYR A 54 -23.07 -21.96 5.71
N PHE A 55 -23.17 -23.29 5.72
CA PHE A 55 -22.56 -24.12 6.74
C PHE A 55 -21.35 -24.84 6.14
N ASN A 56 -20.17 -24.46 6.54
CA ASN A 56 -18.94 -25.16 6.20
C ASN A 56 -18.51 -26.05 7.38
N MET A 57 -18.40 -27.35 7.16
CA MET A 57 -17.91 -28.28 8.17
C MET A 57 -16.47 -28.66 7.83
N LEU A 58 -15.50 -28.07 8.53
CA LEU A 58 -14.08 -28.40 8.43
C LEU A 58 -13.69 -29.40 9.52
N LYS A 59 -13.12 -30.53 9.11
CA LYS A 59 -12.56 -31.52 10.02
C LYS A 59 -11.07 -31.21 10.23
N TYR A 60 -10.77 -30.59 11.36
CA TYR A 60 -9.39 -30.32 11.76
C TYR A 60 -9.07 -31.04 13.08
N GLN A 61 -8.03 -31.86 13.09
CA GLN A 61 -7.52 -32.59 14.27
C GLN A 61 -8.59 -33.27 15.16
N ARG A 62 -9.48 -34.08 14.56
CA ARG A 62 -10.57 -34.81 15.26
C ARG A 62 -11.66 -33.94 15.89
N LYS A 63 -11.74 -32.65 15.59
CA LYS A 63 -12.84 -31.77 15.98
C LYS A 63 -13.57 -31.25 14.74
N CYS A 64 -14.92 -31.25 14.76
CA CYS A 64 -15.73 -30.61 13.72
C CYS A 64 -15.99 -29.16 14.16
N VAL A 65 -15.58 -28.19 13.35
CA VAL A 65 -15.89 -26.77 13.52
C VAL A 65 -16.95 -26.39 12.49
N ILE A 66 -18.08 -25.85 12.95
CA ILE A 66 -19.14 -25.32 12.07
C ILE A 66 -18.91 -23.82 11.97
N ILE A 67 -18.57 -23.35 10.76
CA ILE A 67 -18.48 -21.91 10.47
C ILE A 67 -19.83 -21.52 9.84
N ILE A 68 -20.55 -20.60 10.50
CA ILE A 68 -21.80 -20.04 9.99
C ILE A 68 -21.47 -18.68 9.40
N THR A 69 -21.60 -18.54 8.09
CA THR A 69 -21.50 -17.23 7.42
C THR A 69 -22.93 -16.74 7.16
N ILE A 70 -23.29 -15.61 7.75
CA ILE A 70 -24.61 -14.98 7.57
C ILE A 70 -24.44 -13.82 6.59
N ILE A 71 -25.10 -13.90 5.43
CA ILE A 71 -25.14 -12.79 4.47
C ILE A 71 -26.54 -12.22 4.50
N HIS A 72 -26.66 -10.96 4.94
CA HIS A 72 -27.90 -10.19 4.89
C HIS A 72 -27.95 -9.38 3.60
N TRP A 73 -28.99 -9.53 2.83
CA TRP A 73 -29.23 -8.76 1.63
C TRP A 73 -30.51 -7.93 1.77
N CYS A 74 -30.39 -6.61 1.67
CA CYS A 74 -31.52 -5.69 1.60
C CYS A 74 -31.62 -5.14 0.17
N GLN A 75 -32.79 -5.35 -0.45
CA GLN A 75 -33.10 -4.81 -1.77
C GLN A 75 -33.51 -3.33 -1.66
N ALA A 76 -32.53 -2.44 -1.42
CA ALA A 76 -32.74 -1.01 -1.49
C ALA A 76 -31.46 -0.34 -1.98
N ARG A 77 -31.35 -0.17 -3.29
CA ARG A 77 -30.37 0.52 -4.14
C ARG A 77 -29.51 -0.45 -4.96
N GLY A 78 -29.58 -0.22 -6.26
CA GLY A 78 -29.04 -1.11 -7.29
C GLY A 78 -27.54 -0.98 -7.52
N ASP A 79 -26.71 -1.33 -6.54
CA ASP A 79 -25.28 -1.46 -6.75
C ASP A 79 -24.84 -2.80 -6.15
N PHE A 80 -24.53 -3.73 -7.05
CA PHE A 80 -23.89 -5.00 -6.71
C PHE A 80 -22.39 -4.93 -6.90
N PRO A 81 -21.62 -5.47 -5.95
CA PRO A 81 -20.58 -6.44 -6.32
C PRO A 81 -20.45 -7.57 -5.30
N LEU A 82 -21.04 -8.72 -5.57
CA LEU A 82 -20.63 -9.99 -4.98
C LEU A 82 -20.69 -11.05 -6.08
N ALA A 83 -19.55 -11.28 -6.71
CA ALA A 83 -19.36 -12.42 -7.58
C ALA A 83 -19.23 -13.69 -6.71
N PHE A 84 -20.09 -14.67 -6.95
CA PHE A 84 -19.92 -16.01 -6.41
C PHE A 84 -18.81 -16.71 -7.17
N ARG A 85 -17.79 -17.17 -6.47
CA ARG A 85 -16.71 -17.96 -7.08
C ARG A 85 -17.24 -19.40 -7.29
N ASN A 86 -17.55 -19.76 -8.53
CA ASN A 86 -17.52 -21.16 -8.95
C ASN A 86 -16.06 -21.53 -9.18
N GLU A 87 -15.59 -22.65 -8.64
CA GLU A 87 -14.24 -23.15 -8.95
C GLU A 87 -14.17 -23.38 -10.47
N GLY A 88 -13.44 -22.49 -11.18
CA GLY A 88 -13.24 -22.55 -12.62
C GLY A 88 -13.72 -21.36 -13.44
N GLU A 89 -14.40 -20.36 -12.86
CA GLU A 89 -14.70 -19.10 -13.56
C GLU A 89 -13.67 -18.02 -13.16
N GLU A 90 -12.92 -17.54 -14.13
CA GLU A 90 -12.05 -16.36 -13.99
C GLU A 90 -12.95 -15.15 -13.72
N ILE A 91 -12.76 -14.49 -12.56
CA ILE A 91 -13.50 -13.26 -12.23
C ILE A 91 -12.88 -12.12 -13.05
N ILE A 92 -13.56 -11.73 -14.11
CA ILE A 92 -13.20 -10.56 -14.89
C ILE A 92 -13.56 -9.30 -14.07
N MET A 93 -12.55 -8.54 -13.66
CA MET A 93 -12.72 -7.31 -12.91
C MET A 93 -12.40 -6.10 -13.81
N ASN A 94 -13.17 -5.03 -13.64
CA ASN A 94 -12.95 -3.77 -14.34
C ASN A 94 -12.55 -2.71 -13.32
N TYR A 95 -11.39 -2.08 -13.52
CA TYR A 95 -10.88 -1.05 -12.64
C TYR A 95 -10.50 0.21 -13.41
N ASN A 96 -10.71 1.38 -12.78
CA ASN A 96 -10.29 2.67 -13.30
C ASN A 96 -9.06 3.14 -12.52
N ILE A 97 -7.96 3.35 -13.21
CA ILE A 97 -6.69 3.76 -12.62
C ILE A 97 -6.33 5.15 -13.12
N SER A 98 -6.10 6.09 -12.21
CA SER A 98 -5.50 7.37 -12.59
C SER A 98 -3.99 7.20 -12.73
N LEU A 99 -3.44 7.58 -13.88
CA LEU A 99 -2.00 7.63 -14.12
C LEU A 99 -1.52 9.07 -13.97
N ILE A 100 -0.50 9.27 -13.15
CA ILE A 100 0.23 10.54 -13.03
C ILE A 100 1.67 10.30 -13.47
N PRO A 101 2.00 10.54 -14.76
CA PRO A 101 3.38 10.37 -15.23
C PRO A 101 4.36 11.23 -14.43
N GLY A 102 3.99 12.47 -14.11
CA GLY A 102 4.80 13.40 -13.35
C GLY A 102 5.94 14.01 -14.17
N ASP A 103 7.10 14.20 -13.52
CA ASP A 103 8.24 14.96 -14.00
C ASP A 103 9.47 14.06 -14.22
N GLY A 104 10.44 14.56 -15.00
CA GLY A 104 11.75 13.92 -15.17
C GLY A 104 11.67 12.49 -15.73
N ILE A 105 12.14 11.49 -14.97
CA ILE A 105 12.05 10.07 -15.37
C ILE A 105 10.64 9.49 -15.20
N GLY A 106 9.73 10.20 -14.57
CA GLY A 106 8.38 9.72 -14.24
C GLY A 106 7.63 9.13 -15.44
N PRO A 107 7.52 9.83 -16.58
CA PRO A 107 6.83 9.31 -17.77
C PRO A 107 7.38 7.96 -18.27
N GLU A 108 8.71 7.78 -18.29
CA GLU A 108 9.31 6.54 -18.78
C GLU A 108 9.11 5.36 -17.82
N ILE A 109 9.19 5.58 -16.50
CA ILE A 109 8.99 4.48 -15.53
C ILE A 109 7.51 4.10 -15.38
N VAL A 110 6.57 5.06 -15.49
CA VAL A 110 5.12 4.78 -15.49
C VAL A 110 4.71 4.02 -16.73
N ALA A 111 5.29 4.33 -17.88
CA ALA A 111 5.03 3.59 -19.13
C ALA A 111 5.41 2.10 -18.98
N GLU A 112 6.52 1.79 -18.31
CA GLU A 112 6.94 0.41 -18.07
C GLU A 112 6.04 -0.30 -17.06
N ALA A 113 5.63 0.38 -15.98
CA ALA A 113 4.67 -0.19 -15.04
C ALA A 113 3.30 -0.44 -15.70
N LYS A 114 2.83 0.49 -16.54
CA LYS A 114 1.59 0.29 -17.32
C LYS A 114 1.69 -0.93 -18.22
N LYS A 115 2.80 -1.14 -18.92
CA LYS A 115 3.05 -2.31 -19.77
C LYS A 115 2.92 -3.62 -18.98
N VAL A 116 3.45 -3.67 -17.76
CA VAL A 116 3.33 -4.82 -16.85
C VAL A 116 1.87 -5.02 -16.44
N LEU A 117 1.14 -3.96 -16.10
CA LEU A 117 -0.30 -4.03 -15.78
C LEU A 117 -1.13 -4.50 -16.97
N ASP A 118 -0.84 -4.02 -18.20
CA ASP A 118 -1.51 -4.48 -19.41
C ASP A 118 -1.28 -5.98 -19.64
N LYS A 119 -0.08 -6.49 -19.31
CA LYS A 119 0.23 -7.93 -19.39
C LYS A 119 -0.51 -8.75 -18.33
N ILE A 120 -0.69 -8.23 -17.12
CA ILE A 120 -1.56 -8.82 -16.09
C ILE A 120 -3.00 -8.92 -16.60
N CYS A 121 -3.54 -7.85 -17.21
CA CYS A 121 -4.87 -7.90 -17.82
C CYS A 121 -5.01 -8.98 -18.87
N GLU A 122 -4.01 -9.10 -19.77
CA GLU A 122 -4.00 -10.14 -20.82
C GLU A 122 -4.01 -11.55 -20.21
N LYS A 123 -3.20 -11.79 -19.17
CA LYS A 123 -3.05 -13.12 -18.56
C LYS A 123 -4.25 -13.53 -17.71
N TYR A 124 -4.80 -12.62 -16.90
CA TYR A 124 -5.83 -12.91 -15.91
C TYR A 124 -7.24 -12.46 -16.33
N GLY A 125 -7.39 -11.92 -17.54
CA GLY A 125 -8.69 -11.55 -18.10
C GLY A 125 -9.27 -10.24 -17.54
N HIS A 126 -8.52 -9.42 -16.79
CA HIS A 126 -8.99 -8.16 -16.24
C HIS A 126 -9.04 -7.04 -17.29
N THR A 127 -9.75 -5.96 -16.96
CA THR A 127 -9.76 -4.74 -17.75
C THR A 127 -9.38 -3.54 -16.89
N PHE A 128 -8.28 -2.86 -17.23
CA PHE A 128 -7.89 -1.60 -16.60
C PHE A 128 -8.13 -0.45 -17.57
N SER A 129 -8.93 0.53 -17.12
CA SER A 129 -9.11 1.80 -17.83
C SER A 129 -8.22 2.85 -17.20
N TYR A 130 -7.48 3.60 -18.02
CA TYR A 130 -6.51 4.57 -17.52
C TYR A 130 -6.97 5.99 -17.83
N SER A 131 -6.91 6.88 -16.83
CA SER A 131 -7.12 8.32 -16.95
C SER A 131 -5.82 9.03 -16.61
N GLU A 132 -5.21 9.72 -17.58
CA GLU A 132 -3.97 10.47 -17.33
C GLU A 132 -4.28 11.81 -16.66
N VAL A 133 -3.50 12.16 -15.65
CA VAL A 133 -3.64 13.35 -14.82
C VAL A 133 -2.30 14.07 -14.72
N LEU A 134 -2.29 15.39 -14.92
CA LEU A 134 -1.09 16.20 -14.78
C LEU A 134 -0.91 16.66 -13.33
N LEU A 135 0.32 16.51 -12.83
CA LEU A 135 0.76 16.94 -11.51
C LEU A 135 2.20 17.43 -11.56
N GLY A 136 2.56 18.32 -10.65
CA GLY A 136 3.93 18.81 -10.52
C GLY A 136 4.33 19.81 -11.59
N GLY A 137 5.53 19.71 -12.11
CA GLY A 137 6.07 20.57 -13.15
C GLY A 137 5.29 20.47 -14.46
N ALA A 138 4.90 19.25 -14.84
CA ALA A 138 4.07 19.01 -16.02
C ALA A 138 2.73 19.78 -15.95
N SER A 139 2.10 19.86 -14.78
CA SER A 139 0.89 20.66 -14.58
C SER A 139 1.17 22.16 -14.58
N ILE A 140 2.29 22.60 -14.01
CA ILE A 140 2.69 24.01 -14.03
C ILE A 140 2.89 24.50 -15.46
N ASP A 141 3.54 23.71 -16.31
CA ASP A 141 3.83 24.08 -17.69
C ASP A 141 2.57 24.24 -18.54
N VAL A 142 1.51 23.48 -18.25
CA VAL A 142 0.23 23.52 -19.00
C VAL A 142 -0.77 24.47 -18.37
N HIS A 143 -0.91 24.44 -17.03
CA HIS A 143 -2.00 25.09 -16.30
C HIS A 143 -1.53 26.27 -15.44
N GLY A 144 -0.22 26.47 -15.26
CA GLY A 144 0.35 27.52 -14.37
C GLY A 144 0.24 27.20 -12.87
N VAL A 145 -0.27 26.02 -12.51
CA VAL A 145 -0.42 25.54 -11.13
C VAL A 145 0.03 24.08 -11.02
N PRO A 146 0.60 23.68 -9.86
CA PRO A 146 1.15 22.32 -9.71
C PRO A 146 0.08 21.21 -9.63
N LEU A 147 -1.17 21.57 -9.39
CA LEU A 147 -2.31 20.64 -9.31
C LEU A 147 -3.61 21.42 -9.54
N THR A 148 -4.50 20.89 -10.41
CA THR A 148 -5.82 21.45 -10.67
C THR A 148 -6.92 20.72 -9.90
N ASP A 149 -8.08 21.38 -9.69
CA ASP A 149 -9.23 20.76 -9.06
C ASP A 149 -9.80 19.60 -9.92
N GLU A 150 -9.69 19.69 -11.25
CA GLU A 150 -10.08 18.64 -12.17
C GLU A 150 -9.22 17.38 -11.99
N ALA A 151 -7.90 17.58 -11.85
CA ALA A 151 -6.96 16.49 -11.55
C ALA A 151 -7.31 15.77 -10.24
N ILE A 152 -7.66 16.53 -9.19
CA ILE A 152 -8.12 15.97 -7.91
C ILE A 152 -9.43 15.19 -8.10
N ALA A 153 -10.38 15.72 -8.86
CA ALA A 153 -11.67 15.07 -9.09
C ALA A 153 -11.50 13.75 -9.86
N THR A 154 -10.66 13.73 -10.89
CA THR A 154 -10.33 12.52 -11.66
C THR A 154 -9.67 11.47 -10.77
N ALA A 155 -8.67 11.85 -9.98
CA ALA A 155 -8.01 10.94 -9.05
C ALA A 155 -8.98 10.35 -8.01
N LYS A 156 -9.92 11.15 -7.47
CA LYS A 156 -10.94 10.67 -6.53
C LYS A 156 -11.97 9.73 -7.15
N ALA A 157 -12.21 9.83 -8.43
CA ALA A 157 -13.17 9.00 -9.15
C ALA A 157 -12.60 7.64 -9.59
N SER A 158 -11.28 7.45 -9.48
CA SER A 158 -10.62 6.19 -9.80
C SER A 158 -10.59 5.21 -8.61
N ASP A 159 -10.28 3.95 -8.88
CA ASP A 159 -10.11 2.91 -7.86
C ASP A 159 -8.74 3.00 -7.18
N ALA A 160 -7.75 3.51 -7.91
CA ALA A 160 -6.40 3.74 -7.42
C ALA A 160 -5.64 4.76 -8.29
N VAL A 161 -4.54 5.30 -7.77
CA VAL A 161 -3.64 6.21 -8.49
C VAL A 161 -2.26 5.57 -8.59
N LEU A 162 -1.71 5.46 -9.80
CA LEU A 162 -0.32 5.11 -10.04
C LEU A 162 0.44 6.35 -10.50
N MET A 163 1.50 6.71 -9.80
CA MET A 163 2.26 7.92 -10.04
C MET A 163 3.74 7.61 -10.29
N GLY A 164 4.37 8.40 -11.16
CA GLY A 164 5.81 8.41 -11.34
C GLY A 164 6.49 9.30 -10.29
N SER A 165 7.24 10.28 -10.73
CA SER A 165 8.03 11.15 -9.86
C SER A 165 7.69 12.61 -10.07
N ILE A 166 7.83 13.42 -9.03
CA ILE A 166 7.51 14.85 -9.04
C ILE A 166 8.74 15.67 -8.68
N GLY A 167 8.90 16.81 -9.36
CA GLY A 167 9.96 17.78 -9.08
C GLY A 167 10.97 17.93 -10.23
N GLY A 168 11.96 18.77 -10.02
CA GLY A 168 13.00 19.07 -10.99
C GLY A 168 14.32 19.44 -10.33
N ASP A 169 15.33 19.79 -11.11
CA ASP A 169 16.61 20.30 -10.58
C ASP A 169 16.43 21.69 -9.97
N ALA A 170 16.78 21.83 -8.71
CA ALA A 170 16.57 23.07 -7.96
C ALA A 170 17.36 24.27 -8.51
N LYS A 171 18.43 24.05 -9.30
CA LYS A 171 19.29 25.10 -9.87
C LYS A 171 18.85 25.49 -11.28
N THR A 172 18.40 24.55 -12.08
CA THR A 172 18.15 24.72 -13.51
C THR A 172 16.68 24.79 -13.87
N SER A 173 15.80 24.15 -13.12
CA SER A 173 14.37 24.15 -13.41
C SER A 173 13.71 25.51 -13.17
N PRO A 174 12.88 26.01 -14.10
CA PRO A 174 12.18 27.28 -13.96
C PRO A 174 11.18 27.29 -12.78
N TRP A 175 10.65 26.14 -12.39
CA TRP A 175 9.64 26.00 -11.34
C TRP A 175 10.12 26.47 -9.96
N TYR A 176 11.43 26.37 -9.69
CA TYR A 176 12.00 26.81 -8.40
C TYR A 176 12.19 28.33 -8.26
N LYS A 177 11.94 29.10 -9.36
CA LYS A 177 11.80 30.55 -9.32
C LYS A 177 10.43 31.00 -8.80
N LEU A 178 9.45 30.08 -8.78
CA LEU A 178 8.12 30.33 -8.26
C LEU A 178 8.10 30.35 -6.73
N GLU A 179 7.05 30.98 -6.18
CA GLU A 179 6.77 30.90 -4.74
C GLU A 179 6.64 29.43 -4.31
N PRO A 180 7.08 29.07 -3.08
CA PRO A 180 7.07 27.68 -2.60
C PRO A 180 5.70 26.98 -2.76
N SER A 181 4.59 27.71 -2.58
CA SER A 181 3.23 27.19 -2.73
C SER A 181 2.83 26.85 -4.17
N LYS A 182 3.64 27.24 -5.15
CA LYS A 182 3.42 27.00 -6.59
C LYS A 182 4.44 26.05 -7.20
N ARG A 183 5.34 25.47 -6.40
CA ARG A 183 6.34 24.51 -6.85
C ARG A 183 5.75 23.10 -7.00
N PRO A 184 6.38 22.19 -7.75
CA PRO A 184 5.90 20.83 -7.94
C PRO A 184 5.56 20.10 -6.64
N GLU A 185 6.38 20.24 -5.60
CA GLU A 185 6.22 19.57 -4.30
C GLU A 185 4.94 20.04 -3.58
N ALA A 186 4.49 21.29 -3.80
CA ALA A 186 3.22 21.75 -3.25
C ALA A 186 2.02 20.99 -3.84
N GLY A 187 2.09 20.63 -5.13
CA GLY A 187 1.10 19.76 -5.78
C GLY A 187 1.06 18.37 -5.17
N LEU A 188 2.23 17.78 -4.91
CA LEU A 188 2.35 16.47 -4.27
C LEU A 188 1.73 16.45 -2.86
N LEU A 189 2.04 17.45 -2.04
CA LEU A 189 1.43 17.57 -0.71
C LEU A 189 -0.08 17.81 -0.78
N ALA A 190 -0.53 18.61 -1.76
CA ALA A 190 -1.95 18.91 -1.96
C ALA A 190 -2.76 17.68 -2.36
N ILE A 191 -2.28 16.85 -3.29
CA ILE A 191 -3.00 15.63 -3.71
C ILE A 191 -3.05 14.60 -2.58
N ARG A 192 -1.97 14.39 -1.83
CA ARG A 192 -1.95 13.50 -0.65
C ARG A 192 -3.00 13.91 0.38
N LYS A 193 -3.10 15.23 0.65
CA LYS A 193 -4.11 15.80 1.54
C LYS A 193 -5.53 15.65 0.97
N ALA A 194 -5.75 15.96 -0.31
CA ALA A 194 -7.05 15.90 -0.96
C ALA A 194 -7.63 14.46 -0.99
N LEU A 195 -6.76 13.45 -1.08
CA LEU A 195 -7.10 12.03 -1.08
C LEU A 195 -7.06 11.39 0.32
N ASN A 196 -6.75 12.17 1.37
CA ASN A 196 -6.60 11.73 2.78
C ASN A 196 -5.63 10.55 2.95
N LEU A 197 -4.49 10.58 2.27
CA LEU A 197 -3.49 9.51 2.26
C LEU A 197 -2.57 9.64 3.48
N PHE A 198 -2.96 9.08 4.61
CA PHE A 198 -2.22 9.26 5.86
C PHE A 198 -1.17 8.17 6.15
N ALA A 199 -1.30 7.00 5.56
CA ALA A 199 -0.40 5.86 5.81
C ALA A 199 0.49 5.60 4.60
N ASN A 200 1.77 5.93 4.70
CA ASN A 200 2.74 5.63 3.67
C ASN A 200 3.55 4.38 4.04
N LEU A 201 3.46 3.38 3.20
CA LEU A 201 4.10 2.09 3.35
C LEU A 201 5.31 2.01 2.42
N ARG A 202 6.49 1.80 2.97
CA ARG A 202 7.77 1.70 2.25
C ARG A 202 8.47 0.40 2.64
N PRO A 203 8.27 -0.71 1.89
CA PRO A 203 8.97 -1.96 2.14
C PRO A 203 10.44 -1.82 1.74
N ALA A 204 11.34 -2.33 2.58
CA ALA A 204 12.76 -2.42 2.30
C ALA A 204 13.17 -3.91 2.40
N TYR A 205 13.27 -4.54 1.25
CA TYR A 205 13.60 -5.95 1.08
C TYR A 205 14.92 -6.09 0.32
N LEU A 206 15.86 -6.85 0.87
CA LEU A 206 17.12 -7.16 0.16
C LEU A 206 16.94 -8.43 -0.67
N TYR A 207 16.93 -8.27 -1.98
CA TYR A 207 16.98 -9.38 -2.92
C TYR A 207 18.36 -10.05 -2.85
N ASN A 208 18.42 -11.38 -2.79
CA ASN A 208 19.70 -12.11 -2.79
C ASN A 208 20.54 -11.79 -4.02
N GLU A 209 19.91 -11.57 -5.14
CA GLU A 209 20.52 -11.19 -6.41
C GLU A 209 21.17 -9.80 -6.40
N LEU A 210 20.81 -8.96 -5.43
CA LEU A 210 21.34 -7.60 -5.27
C LEU A 210 22.30 -7.45 -4.10
N ARG A 211 22.74 -8.54 -3.47
CA ARG A 211 23.70 -8.49 -2.34
C ARG A 211 24.98 -7.73 -2.69
N ALA A 212 25.46 -7.87 -3.92
CA ALA A 212 26.65 -7.16 -4.38
C ALA A 212 26.47 -5.63 -4.50
N ALA A 213 25.22 -5.14 -4.65
CA ALA A 213 24.89 -3.72 -4.65
C ALA A 213 24.68 -3.16 -3.23
N CYS A 214 24.44 -4.01 -2.24
CA CYS A 214 24.27 -3.61 -0.84
C CYS A 214 25.62 -3.09 -0.27
N PRO A 215 25.63 -1.90 0.36
CA PRO A 215 26.85 -1.33 0.91
C PRO A 215 27.30 -1.97 2.24
N LEU A 216 26.47 -2.82 2.82
CA LEU A 216 26.76 -3.48 4.09
C LEU A 216 27.63 -4.72 3.88
N ARG A 217 28.40 -5.04 4.91
CA ARG A 217 29.21 -6.27 4.92
C ARG A 217 28.34 -7.51 5.07
N ASP A 218 28.76 -8.63 4.52
CA ASP A 218 28.03 -9.90 4.53
C ASP A 218 27.65 -10.39 5.94
N GLU A 219 28.51 -10.14 6.95
CA GLU A 219 28.21 -10.50 8.34
C GLU A 219 27.01 -9.74 8.91
N ILE A 220 26.79 -8.49 8.45
CA ILE A 220 25.62 -7.66 8.81
C ILE A 220 24.40 -8.14 8.06
N ILE A 221 24.52 -8.40 6.77
CA ILE A 221 23.43 -8.85 5.91
C ILE A 221 22.90 -10.22 6.37
N GLY A 222 23.79 -11.17 6.70
CA GLY A 222 23.41 -12.54 7.04
C GLY A 222 22.58 -13.20 5.94
N ASP A 223 21.40 -13.72 6.28
CA ASP A 223 20.46 -14.33 5.32
C ASP A 223 19.58 -13.30 4.57
N GLY A 224 19.86 -12.01 4.72
CA GLY A 224 19.07 -10.93 4.19
C GLY A 224 18.16 -10.28 5.25
N PHE A 225 17.39 -9.29 4.84
CA PHE A 225 16.41 -8.62 5.70
C PHE A 225 15.19 -8.20 4.90
N ASP A 226 14.07 -8.14 5.61
CA ASP A 226 12.77 -7.73 5.10
C ASP A 226 12.09 -6.89 6.18
N MET A 227 11.95 -5.59 5.94
CA MET A 227 11.28 -4.68 6.84
C MET A 227 10.32 -3.76 6.08
N ILE A 228 9.37 -3.17 6.78
CA ILE A 228 8.48 -2.17 6.23
C ILE A 228 8.45 -0.93 7.14
N ILE A 229 8.60 0.24 6.54
CA ILE A 229 8.45 1.51 7.23
C ILE A 229 7.02 2.00 7.01
N VAL A 230 6.28 2.18 8.11
CA VAL A 230 4.94 2.73 8.17
C VAL A 230 5.04 4.16 8.67
N ARG A 231 5.02 5.09 7.70
CA ARG A 231 5.20 6.53 7.88
C ARG A 231 3.84 7.21 7.94
N GLU A 232 3.57 8.01 8.97
CA GLU A 232 2.46 8.96 8.94
C GLU A 232 2.77 10.02 7.88
N LEU A 233 1.79 10.36 7.00
CA LEU A 233 2.09 11.12 5.78
C LEU A 233 1.43 12.50 5.71
N THR A 234 0.43 12.80 6.54
CA THR A 234 -0.42 14.00 6.42
C THR A 234 -0.37 14.92 7.62
N GLY A 235 0.49 14.64 8.59
CA GLY A 235 0.74 15.45 9.78
C GLY A 235 2.19 15.91 9.89
N GLY A 236 2.55 16.36 11.08
CA GLY A 236 3.90 16.71 11.47
C GLY A 236 4.44 18.00 10.86
N LEU A 237 5.75 18.02 10.68
CA LEU A 237 6.48 19.22 10.26
C LEU A 237 6.10 19.67 8.84
N TYR A 238 5.82 18.75 7.94
CA TYR A 238 5.54 19.05 6.53
C TYR A 238 4.16 19.68 6.31
N PHE A 239 3.24 19.55 7.26
CA PHE A 239 1.87 20.09 7.20
C PHE A 239 1.60 21.16 8.26
N GLY A 240 2.57 21.41 9.15
CA GLY A 240 2.47 22.42 10.18
C GLY A 240 2.53 23.86 9.66
N GLU A 241 2.17 24.81 10.53
CA GLU A 241 2.30 26.23 10.24
C GLU A 241 3.77 26.58 10.02
N ARG A 242 4.05 27.33 8.96
CA ARG A 242 5.38 27.83 8.64
C ARG A 242 5.35 29.29 8.29
N LYS A 243 6.34 30.02 8.77
CA LYS A 243 6.48 31.45 8.51
C LYS A 243 7.93 31.91 8.63
N THR A 244 8.27 32.97 7.90
CA THR A 244 9.49 33.74 8.10
C THR A 244 9.09 35.11 8.56
N VAL A 245 9.58 35.54 9.72
CA VAL A 245 9.36 36.86 10.32
C VAL A 245 10.67 37.62 10.39
N GLU A 246 10.58 38.93 10.48
CA GLU A 246 11.76 39.78 10.74
C GLU A 246 11.62 40.40 12.13
N GLU A 247 12.57 40.12 13.01
CA GLU A 247 12.64 40.64 14.37
C GLU A 247 13.97 41.40 14.54
N ASN A 248 13.90 42.68 14.84
CA ASN A 248 15.09 43.54 15.02
C ASN A 248 16.07 43.54 13.83
N GLY A 249 15.54 43.49 12.58
CA GLY A 249 16.35 43.43 11.37
C GLY A 249 16.96 42.05 11.05
N VAL A 250 16.61 41.03 11.81
CA VAL A 250 17.09 39.65 11.61
C VAL A 250 15.91 38.76 11.16
N LYS A 251 16.10 38.02 10.07
CA LYS A 251 15.10 37.05 9.58
C LYS A 251 15.14 35.80 10.43
N LYS A 252 13.92 35.33 10.84
CA LYS A 252 13.70 34.13 11.62
C LYS A 252 12.66 33.23 10.89
N ALA A 253 13.07 32.06 10.50
CA ALA A 253 12.18 31.05 9.92
C ALA A 253 11.67 30.12 11.02
N ILE A 254 10.39 29.77 10.97
CA ILE A 254 9.69 28.94 11.95
C ILE A 254 8.88 27.88 11.18
N ASP A 255 9.11 26.63 11.51
CA ASP A 255 8.30 25.47 11.09
C ASP A 255 7.76 24.77 12.33
N THR A 256 6.46 24.46 12.35
CA THR A 256 5.78 23.89 13.50
C THR A 256 5.55 22.41 13.30
N LEU A 257 6.09 21.57 14.17
CA LEU A 257 5.79 20.16 14.23
C LEU A 257 4.63 19.93 15.20
N SER A 258 3.52 19.35 14.71
CA SER A 258 2.36 19.05 15.54
C SER A 258 1.72 17.74 15.15
N TYR A 259 1.25 16.98 16.14
CA TYR A 259 0.44 15.78 16.01
C TYR A 259 -0.68 15.78 17.03
N ASN A 260 -1.85 15.27 16.65
CA ASN A 260 -2.93 14.99 17.58
C ASN A 260 -3.09 13.46 17.79
N GLU A 261 -3.84 13.07 18.83
CA GLU A 261 -4.03 11.66 19.20
C GLU A 261 -4.68 10.82 18.08
N ASN A 262 -5.57 11.42 17.28
CA ASN A 262 -6.26 10.70 16.19
C ASN A 262 -5.31 10.37 15.04
N GLU A 263 -4.44 11.31 14.67
CA GLU A 263 -3.42 11.10 13.64
C GLU A 263 -2.46 9.98 14.04
N ILE A 264 -2.01 9.98 15.30
CA ILE A 264 -1.12 8.94 15.83
C ILE A 264 -1.84 7.59 15.90
N ARG A 265 -3.07 7.56 16.40
CA ARG A 265 -3.84 6.34 16.59
C ARG A 265 -4.12 5.62 15.27
N ARG A 266 -4.56 6.34 14.24
CA ARG A 266 -4.86 5.73 12.93
C ARG A 266 -3.65 5.10 12.26
N ILE A 267 -2.47 5.72 12.36
CA ILE A 267 -1.25 5.16 11.78
C ILE A 267 -0.70 4.02 12.63
N ALA A 268 -0.82 4.09 13.96
CA ALA A 268 -0.45 3.00 14.85
C ALA A 268 -1.29 1.74 14.56
N ILE A 269 -2.62 1.85 14.48
CA ILE A 269 -3.50 0.74 14.10
C ILE A 269 -3.03 0.10 12.80
N LYS A 270 -2.77 0.90 11.77
CA LYS A 270 -2.28 0.39 10.47
C LYS A 270 -0.96 -0.39 10.61
N ALA A 271 -0.01 0.11 11.42
CA ALA A 271 1.27 -0.55 11.64
C ALA A 271 1.11 -1.89 12.40
N PHE A 272 0.25 -1.94 13.41
CA PHE A 272 -0.03 -3.16 14.16
C PHE A 272 -0.78 -4.20 13.31
N ASP A 273 -1.76 -3.79 12.47
CA ASP A 273 -2.43 -4.66 11.51
C ASP A 273 -1.45 -5.30 10.51
N ILE A 274 -0.48 -4.52 10.04
CA ILE A 274 0.60 -5.02 9.18
C ILE A 274 1.48 -6.01 9.94
N ALA A 275 1.89 -5.68 11.17
CA ALA A 275 2.73 -6.54 12.00
C ALA A 275 2.06 -7.90 12.29
N MET A 276 0.73 -7.93 12.50
CA MET A 276 -0.03 -9.17 12.69
C MET A 276 0.09 -10.14 11.50
N LYS A 277 0.29 -9.63 10.29
CA LYS A 277 0.48 -10.42 9.06
C LYS A 277 1.97 -10.74 8.79
N ARG A 278 2.88 -10.20 9.59
CA ARG A 278 4.34 -10.35 9.45
C ARG A 278 4.93 -11.06 10.70
N ARG A 279 6.11 -10.64 11.14
CA ARG A 279 6.83 -11.27 12.26
C ARG A 279 6.37 -10.77 13.64
N LYS A 280 5.26 -10.02 13.70
CA LYS A 280 4.62 -9.56 14.95
C LYS A 280 5.52 -8.69 15.84
N LYS A 281 6.30 -7.81 15.20
CA LYS A 281 7.15 -6.84 15.90
C LYS A 281 6.93 -5.44 15.32
N VAL A 282 6.66 -4.46 16.19
CA VAL A 282 6.60 -3.03 15.87
C VAL A 282 7.71 -2.31 16.62
N THR A 283 8.59 -1.62 15.89
CA THR A 283 9.53 -0.66 16.45
C THR A 283 9.00 0.74 16.21
N SER A 284 8.45 1.35 17.27
CA SER A 284 7.96 2.73 17.24
C SER A 284 9.12 3.70 17.39
N VAL A 285 9.36 4.53 16.36
CA VAL A 285 10.50 5.44 16.28
C VAL A 285 10.06 6.87 16.50
N ASP A 286 10.71 7.52 17.47
CA ASP A 286 10.35 8.85 17.95
C ASP A 286 11.58 9.65 18.47
N LYS A 287 11.36 10.86 19.00
CA LYS A 287 12.36 11.68 19.71
C LYS A 287 11.84 12.11 21.08
N ALA A 288 11.25 11.19 21.84
CA ALA A 288 10.54 11.45 23.09
C ALA A 288 11.42 12.03 24.20
N ASN A 289 12.74 11.84 24.12
CA ASN A 289 13.69 12.46 25.06
C ASN A 289 13.74 14.01 24.93
N VAL A 290 13.25 14.57 23.79
CA VAL A 290 13.29 16.02 23.53
C VAL A 290 11.90 16.58 23.22
N LEU A 291 11.11 15.94 22.34
CA LEU A 291 9.90 16.52 21.74
C LEU A 291 8.62 16.10 22.48
N ASP A 292 7.72 17.08 22.73
CA ASP A 292 6.40 16.83 23.29
C ASP A 292 5.51 16.00 22.36
N SER A 293 5.55 16.28 21.06
CA SER A 293 4.85 15.51 20.03
C SER A 293 5.24 14.01 20.07
N SER A 294 6.53 13.73 20.25
CA SER A 294 7.03 12.35 20.36
C SER A 294 6.65 11.68 21.70
N ARG A 295 6.53 12.44 22.80
CA ARG A 295 6.00 11.90 24.07
C ARG A 295 4.53 11.53 23.95
N LEU A 296 3.72 12.37 23.28
CA LEU A 296 2.32 12.03 22.95
C LEU A 296 2.24 10.82 22.01
N TRP A 297 3.10 10.79 20.98
CA TRP A 297 3.21 9.65 20.04
C TRP A 297 3.39 8.34 20.80
N ARG A 298 4.39 8.27 21.65
CA ARG A 298 4.70 7.06 22.44
C ARG A 298 3.53 6.60 23.28
N LYS A 299 2.88 7.54 24.01
CA LYS A 299 1.72 7.26 24.84
C LYS A 299 0.56 6.64 24.03
N VAL A 300 0.22 7.23 22.89
CA VAL A 300 -0.90 6.73 22.05
C VAL A 300 -0.56 5.38 21.42
N VAL A 301 0.69 5.17 20.98
CA VAL A 301 1.13 3.87 20.45
C VAL A 301 1.06 2.78 21.51
N GLU A 302 1.46 3.08 22.78
CA GLU A 302 1.31 2.16 23.90
C GLU A 302 -0.16 1.83 24.23
N GLU A 303 -1.08 2.80 24.03
CA GLU A 303 -2.52 2.56 24.17
C GLU A 303 -3.03 1.60 23.12
N VAL A 304 -2.68 1.81 21.84
CA VAL A 304 -3.07 0.94 20.72
C VAL A 304 -2.48 -0.46 20.87
N ALA A 305 -1.25 -0.59 21.35
CA ALA A 305 -0.59 -1.88 21.54
C ALA A 305 -1.36 -2.84 22.45
N LYS A 306 -2.18 -2.32 23.38
CA LYS A 306 -3.01 -3.15 24.29
C LYS A 306 -4.04 -3.99 23.55
N ASP A 307 -4.47 -3.54 22.37
CA ASP A 307 -5.43 -4.25 21.52
C ASP A 307 -4.74 -5.35 20.66
N TYR A 308 -3.39 -5.38 20.66
CA TYR A 308 -2.58 -6.31 19.86
C TYR A 308 -1.59 -7.11 20.73
N PRO A 309 -2.07 -7.94 21.67
CA PRO A 309 -1.22 -8.62 22.65
C PRO A 309 -0.21 -9.61 22.05
N GLU A 310 -0.39 -10.00 20.78
CA GLU A 310 0.52 -10.88 20.06
C GLU A 310 1.70 -10.13 19.42
N VAL A 311 1.65 -8.79 19.35
CA VAL A 311 2.67 -7.95 18.72
C VAL A 311 3.63 -7.41 19.78
N THR A 312 4.91 -7.64 19.59
CA THR A 312 5.96 -7.05 20.43
C THR A 312 6.16 -5.58 20.03
N LEU A 313 5.93 -4.66 20.97
CA LEU A 313 6.23 -3.25 20.79
C LEU A 313 7.58 -2.91 21.42
N GLU A 314 8.45 -2.27 20.65
CA GLU A 314 9.68 -1.64 21.12
C GLU A 314 9.68 -0.15 20.77
N HIS A 315 10.22 0.70 21.63
CA HIS A 315 10.45 2.11 21.34
C HIS A 315 11.93 2.37 21.05
N MET A 316 12.21 3.15 20.00
CA MET A 316 13.56 3.51 19.65
C MET A 316 13.64 5.00 19.33
N LEU A 317 14.69 5.68 19.79
CA LEU A 317 14.95 7.05 19.36
C LEU A 317 15.43 7.07 17.90
N VAL A 318 15.00 8.06 17.14
CA VAL A 318 15.26 8.12 15.68
C VAL A 318 16.74 8.09 15.32
N ASP A 319 17.58 8.76 16.08
CA ASP A 319 19.04 8.74 15.91
C ASP A 319 19.65 7.36 16.15
N ASN A 320 19.13 6.61 17.13
CA ASN A 320 19.52 5.22 17.33
C ASN A 320 18.98 4.33 16.21
N CYS A 321 17.75 4.55 15.73
CA CYS A 321 17.18 3.78 14.62
C CYS A 321 18.03 3.91 13.35
N ALA A 322 18.46 5.12 12.98
CA ALA A 322 19.36 5.35 11.88
C ALA A 322 20.68 4.56 12.02
N MET A 323 21.28 4.57 13.21
CA MET A 323 22.47 3.75 13.46
C MET A 323 22.20 2.24 13.34
N GLN A 324 21.06 1.78 13.82
CA GLN A 324 20.71 0.37 13.84
C GLN A 324 20.31 -0.16 12.44
N LEU A 325 19.76 0.67 11.56
CA LEU A 325 19.51 0.32 10.15
C LEU A 325 20.80 -0.12 9.44
N VAL A 326 21.91 0.54 9.73
CA VAL A 326 23.22 0.21 9.16
C VAL A 326 23.90 -0.93 9.92
N ARG A 327 23.70 -1.03 11.25
CA ARG A 327 24.39 -1.98 12.12
C ARG A 327 23.77 -3.37 12.13
N ASP A 328 22.44 -3.45 12.20
CA ASP A 328 21.68 -4.70 12.24
C ASP A 328 20.25 -4.49 11.70
N PRO A 329 20.09 -4.36 10.36
CA PRO A 329 18.77 -4.15 9.74
C PRO A 329 17.81 -5.33 9.98
N LYS A 330 18.31 -6.52 10.26
CA LYS A 330 17.52 -7.75 10.46
C LYS A 330 16.64 -7.71 11.71
N GLN A 331 16.97 -6.86 12.68
CA GLN A 331 16.18 -6.71 13.90
C GLN A 331 14.80 -6.09 13.67
N PHE A 332 14.61 -5.38 12.54
CA PHE A 332 13.38 -4.66 12.23
C PHE A 332 12.40 -5.54 11.44
N ASP A 333 11.11 -5.44 11.79
CA ASP A 333 9.98 -5.99 11.04
C ASP A 333 9.10 -4.85 10.53
N VAL A 334 8.40 -4.16 11.43
CA VAL A 334 7.61 -2.96 11.13
C VAL A 334 8.19 -1.78 11.90
N ILE A 335 8.63 -0.75 11.18
CA ILE A 335 9.05 0.54 11.76
C ILE A 335 7.89 1.50 11.64
N LEU A 336 7.33 1.92 12.80
CA LEU A 336 6.26 2.91 12.86
C LEU A 336 6.85 4.27 13.24
N THR A 337 6.60 5.31 12.43
CA THR A 337 7.19 6.62 12.69
C THR A 337 6.38 7.78 12.09
N GLU A 338 6.67 8.98 12.56
CA GLU A 338 6.11 10.24 12.08
C GLU A 338 6.66 10.61 10.69
N ASN A 339 6.11 11.67 10.10
CA ASN A 339 6.31 12.05 8.70
C ASN A 339 7.79 12.29 8.34
N MET A 340 8.46 13.24 9.00
CA MET A 340 9.84 13.61 8.65
C MET A 340 10.84 12.50 8.97
N PHE A 341 10.71 11.83 10.11
CA PHE A 341 11.60 10.72 10.46
C PHE A 341 11.40 9.55 9.51
N GLY A 342 10.14 9.26 9.13
CA GLY A 342 9.82 8.21 8.18
C GLY A 342 10.37 8.47 6.78
N ASP A 343 10.42 9.73 6.36
CA ASP A 343 11.04 10.13 5.11
C ASP A 343 12.54 9.80 5.10
N ILE A 344 13.26 10.27 6.11
CA ILE A 344 14.71 10.11 6.21
C ILE A 344 15.09 8.61 6.37
N LEU A 345 14.43 7.92 7.30
CA LEU A 345 14.75 6.51 7.59
C LEU A 345 14.44 5.57 6.42
N SER A 346 13.40 5.88 5.64
CA SER A 346 13.08 5.03 4.48
C SER A 346 14.08 5.22 3.33
N ASP A 347 14.60 6.42 3.14
CA ASP A 347 15.65 6.66 2.15
C ASP A 347 16.96 6.00 2.57
N GLU A 348 17.30 6.04 3.87
CA GLU A 348 18.43 5.29 4.42
C GLU A 348 18.23 3.77 4.21
N ALA A 349 17.06 3.24 4.54
CA ALA A 349 16.74 1.83 4.34
C ALA A 349 16.82 1.41 2.87
N SER A 350 16.46 2.30 1.92
CA SER A 350 16.59 2.04 0.49
C SER A 350 18.04 1.85 0.06
N MET A 351 18.93 2.69 0.57
CA MET A 351 20.38 2.58 0.27
C MET A 351 20.97 1.32 0.87
N VAL A 352 20.46 0.89 2.02
CA VAL A 352 20.87 -0.38 2.66
C VAL A 352 20.43 -1.60 1.82
N THR A 353 19.36 -1.51 1.03
CA THR A 353 18.95 -2.57 0.08
C THR A 353 19.70 -2.53 -1.25
N GLY A 354 20.53 -1.52 -1.50
CA GLY A 354 21.41 -1.39 -2.65
C GLY A 354 21.03 -0.30 -3.64
N SER A 355 19.75 0.11 -3.75
CA SER A 355 19.33 1.23 -4.61
C SER A 355 17.95 1.74 -4.26
N ILE A 356 17.79 3.06 -4.30
CA ILE A 356 16.48 3.72 -4.20
C ILE A 356 15.55 3.36 -5.37
N GLY A 357 16.10 2.93 -6.51
CA GLY A 357 15.35 2.43 -7.68
C GLY A 357 14.62 1.09 -7.44
N MET A 358 14.84 0.47 -6.28
CA MET A 358 14.14 -0.73 -5.84
C MET A 358 13.03 -0.47 -4.81
N LEU A 359 12.93 0.76 -4.27
CA LEU A 359 12.02 1.10 -3.19
C LEU A 359 10.63 1.52 -3.72
N SER A 360 9.69 0.58 -3.67
CA SER A 360 8.26 0.84 -3.91
C SER A 360 7.60 1.55 -2.74
N SER A 361 6.46 2.18 -2.99
CA SER A 361 5.70 2.91 -1.97
C SER A 361 4.20 2.86 -2.24
N ALA A 362 3.42 2.76 -1.17
CA ALA A 362 1.96 2.89 -1.18
C ALA A 362 1.53 3.93 -0.16
N SER A 363 0.76 4.91 -0.58
CA SER A 363 0.12 5.90 0.29
C SER A 363 -1.37 5.60 0.37
N LEU A 364 -1.86 5.18 1.54
CA LEU A 364 -3.20 4.65 1.76
C LEU A 364 -4.04 5.59 2.61
N ASN A 365 -5.36 5.58 2.38
CA ASN A 365 -6.34 6.19 3.27
C ASN A 365 -7.01 5.15 4.18
N GLU A 366 -8.16 5.51 4.78
CA GLU A 366 -8.93 4.63 5.66
C GLU A 366 -9.66 3.50 4.91
N THR A 367 -9.83 3.67 3.60
CA THR A 367 -10.45 2.66 2.73
C THR A 367 -9.37 1.81 2.04
N LYS A 368 -9.72 1.16 0.94
CA LYS A 368 -8.76 0.48 0.06
C LYS A 368 -8.07 1.41 -0.92
N PHE A 369 -8.55 2.66 -1.05
CA PHE A 369 -7.99 3.61 -2.00
C PHE A 369 -6.56 4.01 -1.63
N GLY A 370 -5.68 4.05 -2.63
CA GLY A 370 -4.29 4.41 -2.46
C GLY A 370 -3.68 5.11 -3.67
N LEU A 371 -2.57 5.77 -3.41
CA LEU A 371 -1.64 6.31 -4.41
C LEU A 371 -0.33 5.54 -4.29
N TYR A 372 0.16 5.06 -5.42
CA TYR A 372 1.31 4.17 -5.53
C TYR A 372 2.39 4.83 -6.39
N GLU A 373 3.56 5.01 -5.81
CA GLU A 373 4.66 5.77 -6.41
C GLU A 373 6.01 5.16 -6.01
N PRO A 374 7.07 5.27 -6.82
CA PRO A 374 8.41 4.95 -6.36
C PRO A 374 8.83 5.98 -5.29
N SER A 375 9.70 5.59 -4.36
CA SER A 375 10.17 6.52 -3.32
C SER A 375 11.25 7.50 -3.82
N HIS A 376 11.85 7.25 -4.99
CA HIS A 376 12.86 8.12 -5.56
C HIS A 376 12.26 9.38 -6.21
N GLY A 377 13.09 10.41 -6.40
CA GLY A 377 12.73 11.65 -7.11
C GLY A 377 12.72 11.52 -8.63
N SER A 378 12.61 12.66 -9.30
CA SER A 378 12.44 12.79 -10.76
C SER A 378 13.72 12.61 -11.58
N ALA A 379 14.90 12.58 -10.96
CA ALA A 379 16.22 12.40 -11.59
C ALA A 379 16.34 13.10 -12.97
N PRO A 380 16.19 14.43 -13.03
CA PRO A 380 16.10 15.17 -14.30
C PRO A 380 17.38 15.07 -15.15
N ASP A 381 18.51 14.73 -14.54
CA ASP A 381 19.81 14.54 -15.19
C ASP A 381 19.87 13.31 -16.11
N ILE A 382 19.04 12.29 -15.84
CA ILE A 382 18.95 11.07 -16.67
C ILE A 382 17.62 10.93 -17.41
N ALA A 383 16.70 11.88 -17.27
CA ALA A 383 15.39 11.84 -17.91
C ALA A 383 15.49 11.75 -19.43
N GLY A 384 14.69 10.88 -20.06
CA GLY A 384 14.68 10.64 -21.50
C GLY A 384 15.89 9.88 -22.05
N GLN A 385 16.79 9.39 -21.17
CA GLN A 385 18.00 8.68 -21.60
C GLN A 385 17.87 7.15 -21.53
N ASN A 386 16.70 6.61 -21.19
CA ASN A 386 16.46 5.18 -21.05
C ASN A 386 17.44 4.51 -20.05
N LYS A 387 17.75 5.20 -18.94
CA LYS A 387 18.69 4.73 -17.90
C LYS A 387 18.02 4.46 -16.55
N ALA A 388 16.84 5.05 -16.30
CA ALA A 388 16.12 4.93 -15.06
C ALA A 388 15.74 3.46 -14.77
N ASN A 389 15.79 3.08 -13.50
CA ASN A 389 15.31 1.77 -13.05
C ASN A 389 13.79 1.83 -12.86
N PRO A 390 12.97 1.06 -13.62
CA PRO A 390 11.52 1.09 -13.51
C PRO A 390 10.98 0.17 -12.40
N ILE A 391 11.82 -0.63 -11.75
CA ILE A 391 11.40 -1.71 -10.85
C ILE A 391 10.62 -1.17 -9.66
N ALA A 392 11.03 -0.04 -9.06
CA ALA A 392 10.31 0.57 -7.93
C ALA A 392 8.85 0.92 -8.32
N THR A 393 8.62 1.46 -9.52
CA THR A 393 7.28 1.80 -10.01
C THR A 393 6.47 0.54 -10.34
N ILE A 394 7.10 -0.49 -10.91
CA ILE A 394 6.49 -1.79 -11.18
C ILE A 394 6.08 -2.48 -9.88
N LEU A 395 6.94 -2.46 -8.86
CA LEU A 395 6.62 -3.00 -7.52
C LEU A 395 5.55 -2.16 -6.80
N SER A 396 5.52 -0.84 -7.02
CA SER A 396 4.42 0.02 -6.55
C SER A 396 3.10 -0.35 -7.20
N ALA A 397 3.10 -0.69 -8.50
CA ALA A 397 1.92 -1.22 -9.18
C ALA A 397 1.50 -2.60 -8.61
N ALA A 398 2.45 -3.47 -8.22
CA ALA A 398 2.11 -4.71 -7.49
C ALA A 398 1.45 -4.43 -6.13
N MET A 399 1.93 -3.42 -5.38
CA MET A 399 1.26 -2.98 -4.15
C MET A 399 -0.15 -2.46 -4.44
N MET A 400 -0.38 -1.75 -5.57
CA MET A 400 -1.71 -1.30 -6.00
C MET A 400 -2.64 -2.48 -6.24
N LEU A 401 -2.20 -3.49 -6.97
CA LEU A 401 -2.95 -4.72 -7.22
C LEU A 401 -3.37 -5.37 -5.89
N ARG A 402 -2.46 -5.47 -4.91
CA ARG A 402 -2.71 -6.11 -3.62
C ARG A 402 -3.60 -5.28 -2.69
N PHE A 403 -3.33 -3.99 -2.51
CA PHE A 403 -3.95 -3.20 -1.44
C PHE A 403 -5.23 -2.48 -1.86
N SER A 404 -5.31 -2.01 -3.12
CA SER A 404 -6.51 -1.32 -3.61
C SER A 404 -7.46 -2.24 -4.36
N LEU A 405 -6.93 -3.20 -5.12
CA LEU A 405 -7.72 -3.99 -6.07
C LEU A 405 -8.02 -5.42 -5.59
N ASP A 406 -7.45 -5.87 -4.44
CA ASP A 406 -7.57 -7.24 -3.89
C ASP A 406 -7.12 -8.34 -4.89
N LEU A 407 -6.14 -8.04 -5.72
CA LEU A 407 -5.55 -8.91 -6.73
C LEU A 407 -4.18 -9.45 -6.24
N ASP A 408 -4.21 -10.30 -5.19
CA ASP A 408 -2.99 -10.83 -4.55
C ASP A 408 -2.20 -11.77 -5.47
N GLU A 409 -2.87 -12.57 -6.29
CA GLU A 409 -2.24 -13.52 -7.21
C GLU A 409 -1.49 -12.76 -8.31
N GLU A 410 -2.09 -11.72 -8.86
CA GLU A 410 -1.52 -10.84 -9.86
C GLU A 410 -0.32 -10.06 -9.30
N ALA A 411 -0.45 -9.55 -8.07
CA ALA A 411 0.65 -8.89 -7.38
C ALA A 411 1.85 -9.83 -7.18
N ASN A 412 1.60 -11.06 -6.74
CA ASN A 412 2.63 -12.09 -6.59
C ASN A 412 3.29 -12.43 -7.93
N ALA A 413 2.52 -12.47 -9.04
CA ALA A 413 3.06 -12.70 -10.37
C ALA A 413 4.03 -11.60 -10.80
N VAL A 414 3.71 -10.32 -10.54
CA VAL A 414 4.61 -9.19 -10.82
C VAL A 414 5.90 -9.29 -9.99
N GLU A 415 5.79 -9.53 -8.68
CA GLU A 415 6.95 -9.67 -7.78
C GLU A 415 7.85 -10.84 -8.21
N ALA A 416 7.25 -11.99 -8.56
CA ALA A 416 7.98 -13.15 -9.05
C ALA A 416 8.66 -12.87 -10.41
N ALA A 417 8.02 -12.12 -11.32
CA ALA A 417 8.60 -11.73 -12.59
C ALA A 417 9.85 -10.84 -12.41
N VAL A 418 9.77 -9.85 -11.50
CA VAL A 418 10.93 -9.03 -11.13
C VAL A 418 12.08 -9.91 -10.63
N GLN A 419 11.80 -10.82 -9.70
CA GLN A 419 12.83 -11.71 -9.15
C GLN A 419 13.45 -12.60 -10.23
N LYS A 420 12.66 -13.17 -11.15
CA LYS A 420 13.18 -13.99 -12.26
C LYS A 420 14.15 -13.20 -13.16
N VAL A 421 13.81 -11.95 -13.51
CA VAL A 421 14.66 -11.09 -14.33
C VAL A 421 15.97 -10.77 -13.61
N LEU A 422 15.92 -10.49 -12.30
CA LEU A 422 17.11 -10.29 -11.47
C LEU A 422 17.95 -11.57 -11.38
N THR A 423 17.33 -12.73 -11.20
CA THR A 423 18.01 -14.06 -11.17
C THR A 423 18.67 -14.38 -12.51
N ALA A 424 18.05 -13.96 -13.63
CA ALA A 424 18.64 -14.10 -14.97
C ALA A 424 19.83 -13.16 -15.22
N GLY A 425 20.18 -12.30 -14.28
CA GLY A 425 21.36 -11.45 -14.33
C GLY A 425 21.16 -10.11 -15.05
N TYR A 426 19.94 -9.70 -15.38
CA TYR A 426 19.69 -8.38 -15.97
C TYR A 426 19.67 -7.28 -14.90
N ARG A 427 20.32 -6.14 -15.20
CA ARG A 427 20.47 -5.01 -14.26
C ARG A 427 20.34 -3.67 -14.98
N THR A 428 19.72 -2.70 -14.32
CA THR A 428 19.89 -1.29 -14.67
C THR A 428 21.18 -0.74 -14.06
N GLY A 429 21.57 0.47 -14.46
CA GLY A 429 22.89 1.01 -14.10
C GLY A 429 23.10 1.22 -12.59
N ASP A 430 22.03 1.50 -11.85
CA ASP A 430 22.02 1.76 -10.41
C ASP A 430 22.25 0.49 -9.55
N ILE A 431 21.87 -0.68 -10.08
CA ILE A 431 22.02 -2.00 -9.43
C ILE A 431 23.00 -2.92 -10.15
N MET A 432 23.85 -2.35 -11.00
CA MET A 432 24.80 -3.12 -11.80
C MET A 432 25.85 -3.81 -10.93
N SER A 433 26.19 -5.05 -11.25
CA SER A 433 27.22 -5.84 -10.62
C SER A 433 27.97 -6.68 -11.64
N GLU A 434 29.15 -7.17 -11.25
CA GLU A 434 30.04 -7.99 -12.10
C GLU A 434 29.32 -9.27 -12.57
N GLY A 435 29.44 -9.61 -13.84
CA GLY A 435 28.81 -10.78 -14.45
C GLY A 435 27.38 -10.60 -14.89
N CYS A 436 26.77 -9.41 -14.62
CA CYS A 436 25.42 -9.08 -15.04
C CYS A 436 25.37 -8.35 -16.38
N THR A 437 24.17 -8.38 -17.01
CA THR A 437 23.89 -7.71 -18.28
C THR A 437 23.21 -6.39 -18.01
N LEU A 438 23.83 -5.29 -18.46
CA LEU A 438 23.25 -3.95 -18.37
C LEU A 438 22.10 -3.80 -19.38
N VAL A 439 20.95 -3.33 -18.90
CA VAL A 439 19.78 -3.03 -19.69
C VAL A 439 19.23 -1.61 -19.37
N GLY A 440 18.52 -1.02 -20.33
CA GLY A 440 17.84 0.26 -20.12
C GLY A 440 16.48 0.10 -19.48
N THR A 441 15.83 1.27 -19.20
CA THR A 441 14.48 1.36 -18.60
C THR A 441 13.46 0.50 -19.33
N LYS A 442 13.39 0.72 -20.66
CA LYS A 442 12.41 0.05 -21.52
C LYS A 442 12.66 -1.45 -21.60
N GLU A 443 13.91 -1.86 -21.77
CA GLU A 443 14.27 -3.27 -21.88
C GLU A 443 14.01 -4.02 -20.56
N MET A 444 14.25 -3.39 -19.40
CA MET A 444 13.92 -3.95 -18.09
C MET A 444 12.41 -4.19 -17.97
N GLY A 445 11.57 -3.22 -18.38
CA GLY A 445 10.12 -3.39 -18.36
C GLY A 445 9.63 -4.48 -19.33
N ASP A 446 10.21 -4.58 -20.52
CA ASP A 446 9.90 -5.64 -21.52
C ASP A 446 10.24 -7.03 -20.96
N LEU A 447 11.40 -7.18 -20.30
CA LEU A 447 11.84 -8.43 -19.68
C LEU A 447 10.88 -8.85 -18.56
N ILE A 448 10.50 -7.93 -17.68
CA ILE A 448 9.56 -8.22 -16.58
C ILE A 448 8.20 -8.61 -17.13
N ALA A 449 7.65 -7.85 -18.10
CA ALA A 449 6.36 -8.17 -18.72
C ALA A 449 6.35 -9.55 -19.39
N LYS A 450 7.47 -9.99 -19.95
CA LYS A 450 7.61 -11.31 -20.57
C LYS A 450 7.57 -12.47 -19.57
N GLU A 451 8.01 -12.23 -18.32
CA GLU A 451 8.05 -13.25 -17.27
C GLU A 451 6.71 -13.42 -16.51
N ILE A 452 5.74 -12.52 -16.74
CA ILE A 452 4.36 -12.64 -16.28
C ILE A 452 3.60 -13.69 -17.10
#